data_0848300a94474658aba168343958f78e
#
_entry.id   0848300a94474658aba168343958f78e
#
_cell.length_a   1.000
_cell.length_b   1.000
_cell.length_c   1.000
_cell.angle_alpha   90.00
_cell.angle_beta   90.00
_cell.angle_gamma   90.00
#
_symmetry.space_group_name_H-M   'P 1'
#
loop_
_entity.id
_entity.type
_entity.pdbx_description
1 polymer ?
#
loop_
_entity_poly.entity_id
_entity_poly.type
_entity_poly.pdbx_seq_one_letter_code
_entity_poly.pdbx_strand_id
1 'polypeptide(L)'
;MRYLKTPHFIHTALPLVVTGFLIAGVADARTISYATGYPPQSIGAEAGKAFADAMEDYSDGELMVKVYPQSLLSFSETPSGVRDGMADSGLVLTPYFPSEFPSTNLAAEISMLLELTDAPAETAGLAYAGAMSEYLFNHCPECSGEFEAQNQVFIGGGGTSPYMLLCNTPVRNLEELEGKRVRIGGAQWSRWAEDLGASPVSVPQHETYEALSQGVVDCTIHSAPELTIVKLMEVVSDITTGAPGGVFAGVGNTVNRDTWRNLDEQQRSSVLHASAVLSAELSWGYAEAAVENMKTAERLERIDIHDASDEMKVRTREFIREDLDNMASTYSEKYGVNGADEMIETFKPILEKWVSLVDGVESGEALAELYWKEVFSKVDVSGHGL
;
A
#
# COMPACT_ATOMS: atom_id res chain seq x y z
N MET A 1 -4.53 81.15 -70.11
CA MET A 1 -3.90 81.07 -68.83
C MET A 1 -4.91 80.44 -67.80
N ARG A 2 -4.74 79.15 -67.50
CA ARG A 2 -5.55 78.46 -66.48
C ARG A 2 -4.59 77.81 -65.53
N TYR A 3 -4.60 78.25 -64.29
CA TYR A 3 -3.85 77.67 -63.18
C TYR A 3 -4.50 76.36 -62.72
N LEU A 4 -3.79 75.25 -62.75
CA LEU A 4 -4.15 73.96 -62.16
C LEU A 4 -3.67 73.95 -60.69
N LYS A 5 -4.61 73.77 -59.76
CA LYS A 5 -4.34 73.51 -58.32
C LYS A 5 -4.08 72.04 -58.11
N THR A 6 -2.94 71.67 -57.58
CA THR A 6 -2.63 70.34 -57.06
C THR A 6 -3.25 70.10 -55.68
N PRO A 7 -3.90 68.93 -55.40
CA PRO A 7 -4.35 68.62 -54.04
C PRO A 7 -3.23 68.05 -53.19
N HIS A 8 -3.10 68.54 -51.95
CA HIS A 8 -2.24 67.96 -50.92
C HIS A 8 -2.90 66.71 -50.33
N PHE A 9 -2.25 65.53 -50.46
CA PHE A 9 -2.59 64.35 -49.69
C PHE A 9 -1.95 64.41 -48.30
N ILE A 10 -2.78 64.45 -47.28
CA ILE A 10 -2.38 64.32 -45.89
C ILE A 10 -2.29 62.80 -45.60
N HIS A 11 -1.07 62.30 -45.37
CA HIS A 11 -0.88 60.93 -44.91
C HIS A 11 -1.07 60.89 -43.39
N THR A 12 -2.20 60.42 -42.93
CA THR A 12 -2.43 59.99 -41.55
C THR A 12 -1.78 58.63 -41.32
N ALA A 13 -0.67 58.59 -40.61
CA ALA A 13 -0.06 57.36 -40.16
C ALA A 13 -0.90 56.77 -38.97
N LEU A 14 -1.49 55.65 -39.20
CA LEU A 14 -2.20 54.88 -38.15
C LEU A 14 -1.12 54.06 -37.39
N PRO A 15 -1.03 54.15 -36.05
CA PRO A 15 -0.09 53.28 -35.30
C PRO A 15 -0.60 51.84 -35.30
N LEU A 16 0.19 50.93 -35.83
CA LEU A 16 -0.06 49.48 -35.75
C LEU A 16 0.24 49.02 -34.32
N VAL A 17 -0.80 48.83 -33.51
CA VAL A 17 -0.68 48.18 -32.17
C VAL A 17 -0.52 46.66 -32.45
N VAL A 18 0.72 46.20 -32.38
CA VAL A 18 1.04 44.74 -32.36
C VAL A 18 0.71 44.24 -30.96
N THR A 19 -0.48 43.70 -30.77
CA THR A 19 -0.86 42.94 -29.58
C THR A 19 -0.10 41.60 -29.68
N GLY A 20 1.04 41.47 -28.96
CA GLY A 20 1.71 40.19 -28.80
C GLY A 20 0.82 39.24 -28.05
N PHE A 21 0.20 38.28 -28.72
CA PHE A 21 -0.35 37.11 -28.10
C PHE A 21 0.83 36.27 -27.57
N LEU A 22 1.03 36.28 -26.26
CA LEU A 22 1.82 35.25 -25.58
C LEU A 22 1.06 33.94 -25.77
N ILE A 23 1.45 33.16 -26.76
CA ILE A 23 1.09 31.76 -26.83
C ILE A 23 1.84 31.12 -25.65
N ALA A 24 1.20 31.00 -24.49
CA ALA A 24 1.63 30.05 -23.47
C ALA A 24 1.66 28.69 -24.19
N GLY A 25 2.85 28.17 -24.47
CA GLY A 25 3.01 26.84 -24.98
C GLY A 25 2.35 25.91 -23.98
N VAL A 26 1.32 25.18 -24.40
CA VAL A 26 0.81 24.06 -23.62
C VAL A 26 1.98 23.09 -23.60
N ALA A 27 2.66 22.96 -22.46
CA ALA A 27 3.63 21.91 -22.26
C ALA A 27 2.83 20.58 -22.45
N ASP A 28 3.33 19.71 -23.34
CA ASP A 28 2.72 18.39 -23.47
C ASP A 28 2.79 17.69 -22.09
N ALA A 29 1.65 17.28 -21.57
CA ALA A 29 1.55 16.55 -20.31
C ALA A 29 2.42 15.29 -20.36
N ARG A 30 3.27 15.11 -19.36
CA ARG A 30 4.09 13.90 -19.23
C ARG A 30 3.22 12.76 -18.71
N THR A 31 3.15 11.66 -19.43
CA THR A 31 2.43 10.46 -18.99
C THR A 31 3.37 9.53 -18.24
N ILE A 32 3.00 9.17 -17.02
CA ILE A 32 3.65 8.19 -16.13
C ILE A 32 2.85 6.89 -16.20
N SER A 33 3.50 5.79 -16.53
CA SER A 33 2.91 4.46 -16.48
C SER A 33 2.94 3.92 -15.05
N TYR A 34 1.78 3.54 -14.49
CA TYR A 34 1.66 2.90 -13.18
C TYR A 34 1.21 1.45 -13.32
N ALA A 35 2.07 0.51 -12.93
CA ALA A 35 1.78 -0.93 -12.98
C ALA A 35 1.32 -1.45 -11.61
N THR A 36 0.27 -2.25 -11.60
CA THR A 36 -0.19 -2.96 -10.41
C THR A 36 -0.60 -4.39 -10.76
N GLY A 37 -0.24 -5.34 -9.89
CA GLY A 37 -0.65 -6.75 -10.01
C GLY A 37 -2.10 -7.00 -9.60
N TYR A 38 -2.83 -5.99 -9.16
CA TYR A 38 -4.26 -6.11 -8.85
C TYR A 38 -5.11 -6.25 -10.11
N PRO A 39 -6.18 -7.10 -10.06
CA PRO A 39 -7.11 -7.23 -11.17
C PRO A 39 -7.87 -5.92 -11.45
N PRO A 40 -8.37 -5.73 -12.69
CA PRO A 40 -9.28 -4.62 -12.99
C PRO A 40 -10.49 -4.61 -12.04
N GLN A 41 -10.96 -3.42 -11.66
CA GLN A 41 -12.11 -3.22 -10.76
C GLN A 41 -11.90 -3.71 -9.31
N SER A 42 -10.67 -4.03 -8.92
CA SER A 42 -10.32 -4.31 -7.52
C SER A 42 -10.01 -3.03 -6.76
N ILE A 43 -9.94 -3.12 -5.43
CA ILE A 43 -9.55 -2.01 -4.55
C ILE A 43 -8.25 -1.36 -5.02
N GLY A 44 -7.23 -2.15 -5.34
CA GLY A 44 -5.94 -1.61 -5.80
C GLY A 44 -5.98 -0.96 -7.19
N ALA A 45 -6.88 -1.41 -8.08
CA ALA A 45 -7.08 -0.76 -9.37
C ALA A 45 -7.84 0.57 -9.25
N GLU A 46 -8.84 0.65 -8.37
CA GLU A 46 -9.58 1.90 -8.09
C GLU A 46 -8.69 2.91 -7.34
N ALA A 47 -7.88 2.47 -6.39
CA ALA A 47 -6.87 3.33 -5.75
C ALA A 47 -5.85 3.88 -6.77
N GLY A 48 -5.41 3.05 -7.73
CA GLY A 48 -4.56 3.50 -8.83
C GLY A 48 -5.23 4.54 -9.73
N LYS A 49 -6.55 4.44 -9.92
CA LYS A 49 -7.32 5.43 -10.67
C LYS A 49 -7.44 6.75 -9.89
N ALA A 50 -7.74 6.68 -8.59
CA ALA A 50 -7.73 7.87 -7.74
C ALA A 50 -6.37 8.56 -7.72
N PHE A 51 -5.27 7.79 -7.74
CA PHE A 51 -3.91 8.31 -7.93
C PHE A 51 -3.75 9.06 -9.26
N ALA A 52 -4.32 8.54 -10.34
CA ALA A 52 -4.23 9.19 -11.65
C ALA A 52 -5.00 10.52 -11.68
N ASP A 53 -6.21 10.53 -11.15
CA ASP A 53 -7.05 11.73 -11.06
C ASP A 53 -6.37 12.80 -10.15
N ALA A 54 -5.87 12.39 -8.99
CA ALA A 54 -5.15 13.27 -8.08
C ALA A 54 -3.83 13.81 -8.67
N MET A 55 -3.12 13.01 -9.46
CA MET A 55 -1.89 13.44 -10.13
C MET A 55 -2.16 14.58 -11.13
N GLU A 56 -3.21 14.43 -11.93
CA GLU A 56 -3.64 15.46 -12.87
C GLU A 56 -4.01 16.75 -12.15
N ASP A 57 -4.81 16.65 -11.08
CA ASP A 57 -5.28 17.79 -10.30
C ASP A 57 -4.12 18.51 -9.59
N TYR A 58 -3.24 17.80 -8.88
CA TYR A 58 -2.15 18.43 -8.12
C TYR A 58 -0.97 18.91 -8.96
N SER A 59 -0.88 18.47 -10.21
CA SER A 59 0.15 18.94 -11.16
C SER A 59 -0.39 19.97 -12.15
N ASP A 60 -1.62 20.49 -11.98
CA ASP A 60 -2.26 21.38 -12.95
C ASP A 60 -2.26 20.80 -14.39
N GLY A 61 -2.35 19.47 -14.51
CA GLY A 61 -2.33 18.73 -15.77
C GLY A 61 -0.95 18.53 -16.41
N GLU A 62 0.15 18.89 -15.74
CA GLU A 62 1.51 18.65 -16.25
C GLU A 62 1.89 17.15 -16.22
N LEU A 63 1.35 16.40 -15.25
CA LEU A 63 1.57 14.97 -15.09
C LEU A 63 0.25 14.21 -15.23
N MET A 64 0.26 13.21 -16.07
CA MET A 64 -0.84 12.27 -16.28
C MET A 64 -0.39 10.88 -15.86
N VAL A 65 -1.28 10.07 -15.29
CA VAL A 65 -0.96 8.67 -14.98
C VAL A 65 -1.81 7.73 -15.80
N LYS A 66 -1.18 6.73 -16.40
CA LYS A 66 -1.88 5.63 -17.05
C LYS A 66 -1.73 4.36 -16.22
N VAL A 67 -2.83 3.90 -15.65
CA VAL A 67 -2.88 2.73 -14.79
C VAL A 67 -2.99 1.45 -15.61
N TYR A 68 -2.17 0.44 -15.27
CA TYR A 68 -2.14 -0.87 -15.91
C TYR A 68 -2.44 -1.98 -14.88
N PRO A 69 -3.71 -2.23 -14.56
CA PRO A 69 -4.08 -3.29 -13.62
C PRO A 69 -3.88 -4.65 -14.29
N GLN A 70 -3.00 -5.48 -13.71
CA GLN A 70 -2.67 -6.86 -14.11
C GLN A 70 -2.38 -7.05 -15.62
N SER A 71 -2.00 -5.95 -16.32
CA SER A 71 -1.86 -5.96 -17.78
C SER A 71 -0.45 -5.62 -18.28
N LEU A 72 0.39 -5.01 -17.46
CA LEU A 72 1.78 -4.68 -17.80
C LEU A 72 2.75 -5.55 -16.99
N LEU A 73 2.58 -5.62 -15.67
CA LEU A 73 3.42 -6.37 -14.75
C LEU A 73 2.53 -7.06 -13.70
N SER A 74 2.89 -8.28 -13.32
CA SER A 74 2.35 -8.98 -12.16
C SER A 74 3.04 -8.50 -10.86
N PHE A 75 2.55 -8.89 -9.69
CA PHE A 75 3.22 -8.57 -8.43
C PHE A 75 4.66 -9.06 -8.34
N SER A 76 4.97 -10.20 -8.95
CA SER A 76 6.33 -10.75 -8.98
C SER A 76 7.24 -10.06 -9.99
N GLU A 77 6.70 -9.38 -10.98
CA GLU A 77 7.46 -8.68 -12.02
C GLU A 77 7.63 -7.18 -11.74
N THR A 78 6.77 -6.60 -10.90
CA THR A 78 6.75 -5.15 -10.67
C THR A 78 8.10 -4.60 -10.17
N PRO A 79 8.81 -5.22 -9.19
CA PRO A 79 10.07 -4.65 -8.73
C PRO A 79 11.12 -4.55 -9.83
N SER A 80 11.33 -5.62 -10.60
CA SER A 80 12.28 -5.59 -11.72
C SER A 80 11.78 -4.72 -12.87
N GLY A 81 10.48 -4.73 -13.14
CA GLY A 81 9.90 -3.93 -14.22
C GLY A 81 10.01 -2.42 -13.98
N VAL A 82 9.79 -1.96 -12.74
CA VAL A 82 10.02 -0.55 -12.38
C VAL A 82 11.51 -0.23 -12.36
N ARG A 83 12.35 -1.10 -11.77
CA ARG A 83 13.81 -0.92 -11.78
C ARG A 83 14.38 -0.72 -13.19
N ASP A 84 13.93 -1.54 -14.14
CA ASP A 84 14.45 -1.59 -15.50
C ASP A 84 13.71 -0.62 -16.46
N GLY A 85 12.76 0.18 -15.96
CA GLY A 85 12.03 1.20 -16.71
C GLY A 85 10.96 0.65 -17.68
N MET A 86 10.45 -0.58 -17.44
CA MET A 86 9.28 -1.11 -18.16
C MET A 86 7.99 -0.41 -17.73
N ALA A 87 7.94 0.06 -16.50
CA ALA A 87 6.94 0.98 -15.97
C ALA A 87 7.67 2.12 -15.24
N ASP A 88 7.10 3.33 -15.31
CA ASP A 88 7.63 4.49 -14.57
C ASP A 88 7.36 4.41 -13.07
N SER A 89 6.28 3.74 -12.69
CA SER A 89 5.83 3.60 -11.32
C SER A 89 5.10 2.27 -11.14
N GLY A 90 5.01 1.78 -9.92
CA GLY A 90 4.28 0.56 -9.65
C GLY A 90 4.12 0.23 -8.18
N LEU A 91 3.24 -0.75 -7.92
CA LEU A 91 2.96 -1.26 -6.60
C LEU A 91 3.80 -2.51 -6.35
N VAL A 92 4.72 -2.43 -5.41
CA VAL A 92 5.64 -3.49 -5.00
C VAL A 92 5.16 -4.13 -3.70
N LEU A 93 5.07 -5.45 -3.66
CA LEU A 93 4.84 -6.22 -2.43
C LEU A 93 6.20 -6.65 -1.88
N THR A 94 6.78 -5.86 -0.99
CA THR A 94 8.14 -6.10 -0.45
C THR A 94 8.31 -7.44 0.25
N PRO A 95 7.29 -8.03 0.93
CA PRO A 95 7.41 -9.37 1.53
C PRO A 95 7.67 -10.52 0.54
N TYR A 96 7.45 -10.29 -0.75
CA TYR A 96 7.82 -11.28 -1.78
C TYR A 96 9.32 -11.23 -2.14
N PHE A 97 10.03 -10.20 -1.68
CA PHE A 97 11.44 -9.92 -2.01
C PHE A 97 12.25 -9.61 -0.75
N PRO A 98 12.33 -10.56 0.22
CA PRO A 98 12.94 -10.29 1.52
C PRO A 98 14.46 -10.04 1.44
N SER A 99 15.12 -10.45 0.37
CA SER A 99 16.55 -10.20 0.16
C SER A 99 16.84 -8.80 -0.35
N GLU A 100 15.90 -8.22 -1.11
CA GLU A 100 16.00 -6.89 -1.71
C GLU A 100 15.55 -5.78 -0.76
N PHE A 101 14.62 -6.09 0.15
CA PHE A 101 13.99 -5.14 1.06
C PHE A 101 13.98 -5.62 2.52
N PRO A 102 15.13 -6.02 3.10
CA PRO A 102 15.15 -6.63 4.43
C PRO A 102 14.68 -5.69 5.53
N SER A 103 15.17 -4.44 5.60
CA SER A 103 14.76 -3.48 6.65
C SER A 103 13.30 -3.06 6.50
N THR A 104 12.86 -2.85 5.25
CA THR A 104 11.45 -2.56 4.93
C THR A 104 10.53 -3.71 5.36
N ASN A 105 10.96 -4.95 5.15
CA ASN A 105 10.18 -6.13 5.55
C ASN A 105 10.18 -6.35 7.07
N LEU A 106 11.24 -6.02 7.79
CA LEU A 106 11.19 -6.03 9.25
C LEU A 106 10.05 -5.13 9.75
N ALA A 107 9.97 -3.90 9.25
CA ALA A 107 8.88 -2.97 9.61
C ALA A 107 7.50 -3.48 9.16
N ALA A 108 7.39 -4.19 8.04
CA ALA A 108 6.13 -4.77 7.57
C ALA A 108 5.67 -5.98 8.41
N GLU A 109 6.61 -6.84 8.83
CA GLU A 109 6.32 -8.07 9.57
C GLU A 109 5.93 -7.85 11.04
N ILE A 110 6.33 -6.73 11.64
CA ILE A 110 5.89 -6.40 13.01
C ILE A 110 4.43 -5.92 13.08
N SER A 111 3.65 -6.05 12.01
CA SER A 111 2.25 -5.61 11.95
C SER A 111 1.33 -6.27 12.98
N MET A 112 1.70 -7.46 13.47
CA MET A 112 0.97 -8.11 14.57
C MET A 112 1.07 -7.35 15.90
N LEU A 113 1.95 -6.35 16.04
CA LEU A 113 1.98 -5.40 17.17
C LEU A 113 0.62 -4.71 17.38
N LEU A 114 -0.19 -4.56 16.34
CA LEU A 114 -1.55 -4.03 16.46
C LEU A 114 -2.39 -4.77 17.51
N GLU A 115 -2.19 -6.07 17.67
CA GLU A 115 -2.90 -6.90 18.66
C GLU A 115 -2.47 -6.62 20.11
N LEU A 116 -1.41 -5.85 20.31
CA LEU A 116 -0.95 -5.36 21.62
C LEU A 116 -1.38 -3.91 21.89
N THR A 117 -2.09 -3.27 20.96
CA THR A 117 -2.64 -1.92 21.07
C THR A 117 -4.16 -1.97 21.26
N ASP A 118 -4.77 -0.81 21.48
CA ASP A 118 -6.23 -0.64 21.53
C ASP A 118 -6.82 -0.24 20.16
N ALA A 119 -6.12 -0.53 19.06
CA ALA A 119 -6.57 -0.18 17.70
C ALA A 119 -7.86 -0.94 17.35
N PRO A 120 -8.95 -0.24 16.98
CA PRO A 120 -10.13 -0.90 16.42
C PRO A 120 -9.78 -1.64 15.12
N ALA A 121 -10.39 -2.79 14.90
CA ALA A 121 -10.13 -3.59 13.69
C ALA A 121 -10.39 -2.81 12.38
N GLU A 122 -11.39 -1.92 12.39
CA GLU A 122 -11.78 -1.10 11.25
C GLU A 122 -10.71 -0.07 10.85
N THR A 123 -9.93 0.42 11.81
CA THR A 123 -8.91 1.47 11.59
C THR A 123 -7.47 0.95 11.68
N ALA A 124 -7.26 -0.30 12.09
CA ALA A 124 -5.94 -0.90 12.30
C ALA A 124 -5.05 -0.81 11.04
N GLY A 125 -5.60 -1.12 9.85
CA GLY A 125 -4.89 -1.00 8.58
C GLY A 125 -4.54 0.44 8.22
N LEU A 126 -5.44 1.38 8.53
CA LEU A 126 -5.22 2.82 8.31
C LEU A 126 -4.08 3.33 9.20
N ALA A 127 -4.09 2.96 10.47
CA ALA A 127 -3.04 3.32 11.42
C ALA A 127 -1.68 2.77 10.98
N TYR A 128 -1.64 1.50 10.60
CA TYR A 128 -0.38 0.88 10.20
C TYR A 128 0.19 1.45 8.90
N ALA A 129 -0.66 1.73 7.91
CA ALA A 129 -0.23 2.35 6.65
C ALA A 129 0.39 3.74 6.88
N GLY A 130 -0.21 4.55 7.75
CA GLY A 130 0.34 5.85 8.16
C GLY A 130 1.64 5.71 8.92
N ALA A 131 1.72 4.80 9.90
CA ALA A 131 2.93 4.52 10.66
C ALA A 131 4.08 4.03 9.78
N MET A 132 3.78 3.11 8.87
CA MET A 132 4.76 2.57 7.92
C MET A 132 5.30 3.65 6.99
N SER A 133 4.43 4.50 6.44
CA SER A 133 4.84 5.61 5.58
C SER A 133 5.71 6.62 6.34
N GLU A 134 5.31 7.02 7.56
CA GLU A 134 6.12 7.91 8.40
C GLU A 134 7.48 7.32 8.72
N TYR A 135 7.51 6.05 9.08
CA TYR A 135 8.73 5.34 9.43
C TYR A 135 9.70 5.27 8.25
N LEU A 136 9.22 4.85 7.08
CA LEU A 136 10.06 4.72 5.89
C LEU A 136 10.60 6.06 5.39
N PHE A 137 9.80 7.13 5.43
CA PHE A 137 10.26 8.44 4.97
C PHE A 137 11.23 9.12 5.95
N ASN A 138 11.01 8.97 7.27
CA ASN A 138 11.65 9.83 8.25
C ASN A 138 12.61 9.10 9.21
N HIS A 139 12.49 7.78 9.34
CA HIS A 139 13.17 7.04 10.40
C HIS A 139 13.95 5.80 9.93
N CYS A 140 13.91 5.48 8.63
CA CYS A 140 14.55 4.29 8.07
C CYS A 140 15.41 4.64 6.83
N PRO A 141 16.59 5.24 7.00
CA PRO A 141 17.48 5.50 5.86
C PRO A 141 17.91 4.21 5.16
N GLU A 142 18.00 3.08 5.88
CA GLU A 142 18.27 1.75 5.33
C GLU A 142 17.17 1.34 4.34
N CYS A 143 15.88 1.56 4.70
CA CYS A 143 14.76 1.27 3.82
C CYS A 143 14.82 2.10 2.53
N SER A 144 15.13 3.40 2.63
CA SER A 144 15.33 4.26 1.46
C SER A 144 16.46 3.72 0.58
N GLY A 145 17.59 3.31 1.17
CA GLY A 145 18.72 2.69 0.46
C GLY A 145 18.37 1.40 -0.26
N GLU A 146 17.44 0.58 0.31
CA GLU A 146 16.95 -0.65 -0.34
C GLU A 146 16.20 -0.32 -1.64
N PHE A 147 15.29 0.64 -1.61
CA PHE A 147 14.59 1.09 -2.83
C PHE A 147 15.56 1.70 -3.85
N GLU A 148 16.52 2.52 -3.41
CA GLU A 148 17.54 3.10 -4.29
C GLU A 148 18.42 2.05 -4.95
N ALA A 149 18.79 0.98 -4.23
CA ALA A 149 19.53 -0.16 -4.76
C ALA A 149 18.74 -0.89 -5.87
N GLN A 150 17.42 -0.81 -5.84
CA GLN A 150 16.53 -1.32 -6.88
C GLN A 150 16.19 -0.26 -7.96
N ASN A 151 16.91 0.85 -8.04
CA ASN A 151 16.62 1.99 -8.93
C ASN A 151 15.19 2.49 -8.78
N GLN A 152 14.68 2.53 -7.55
CA GLN A 152 13.33 2.96 -7.20
C GLN A 152 13.37 4.03 -6.12
N VAL A 153 12.30 4.80 -6.03
CA VAL A 153 12.04 5.77 -4.98
C VAL A 153 10.70 5.40 -4.35
N PHE A 154 10.68 5.21 -3.03
CA PHE A 154 9.45 4.98 -2.28
C PHE A 154 8.62 6.26 -2.26
N ILE A 155 7.34 6.16 -2.59
CA ILE A 155 6.41 7.30 -2.63
C ILE A 155 5.17 7.08 -1.74
N GLY A 156 5.16 6.06 -0.88
CA GLY A 156 4.08 5.76 0.05
C GLY A 156 3.68 4.30 0.04
N GLY A 157 2.81 3.93 0.93
CA GLY A 157 2.33 2.55 1.05
C GLY A 157 0.92 2.46 1.61
N GLY A 158 0.30 1.30 1.48
CA GLY A 158 -1.02 1.02 2.01
C GLY A 158 -1.00 -0.16 2.98
N GLY A 159 -2.09 -0.32 3.73
CA GLY A 159 -2.32 -1.45 4.62
C GLY A 159 -3.66 -2.13 4.34
N THR A 160 -3.71 -3.44 4.54
CA THR A 160 -4.98 -4.18 4.47
C THR A 160 -5.75 -4.06 5.78
N SER A 161 -7.01 -4.55 5.83
CA SER A 161 -7.69 -4.82 7.09
C SER A 161 -7.03 -6.00 7.83
N PRO A 162 -7.29 -6.17 9.15
CA PRO A 162 -6.71 -7.24 9.94
C PRO A 162 -6.92 -8.62 9.34
N TYR A 163 -5.91 -9.47 9.48
CA TYR A 163 -5.92 -10.84 9.03
C TYR A 163 -6.61 -11.75 10.05
N MET A 164 -7.31 -12.74 9.54
CA MET A 164 -8.08 -13.73 10.29
C MET A 164 -7.92 -15.11 9.66
N LEU A 165 -8.47 -16.14 10.29
CA LEU A 165 -8.52 -17.47 9.71
C LEU A 165 -9.79 -17.61 8.86
N LEU A 166 -9.61 -17.95 7.59
CA LEU A 166 -10.66 -18.28 6.64
C LEU A 166 -10.50 -19.76 6.27
N CYS A 167 -11.41 -20.62 6.72
CA CYS A 167 -11.24 -22.07 6.68
C CYS A 167 -12.37 -22.78 5.92
N ASN A 168 -12.09 -23.98 5.43
CA ASN A 168 -13.12 -24.91 4.92
C ASN A 168 -13.54 -25.95 5.98
N THR A 169 -13.12 -25.79 7.22
CA THR A 169 -13.37 -26.62 8.38
C THR A 169 -13.33 -25.76 9.65
N PRO A 170 -14.07 -26.09 10.72
CA PRO A 170 -14.05 -25.31 11.95
C PRO A 170 -12.65 -25.20 12.58
N VAL A 171 -12.25 -23.97 12.96
CA VAL A 171 -11.03 -23.68 13.71
C VAL A 171 -11.28 -22.53 14.68
N ARG A 172 -11.74 -22.80 15.90
CA ARG A 172 -12.16 -21.82 16.91
C ARG A 172 -11.20 -21.69 18.09
N ASN A 173 -10.33 -22.70 18.26
CA ASN A 173 -9.42 -22.84 19.39
C ASN A 173 -8.14 -23.56 18.98
N LEU A 174 -7.18 -23.67 19.90
CA LEU A 174 -5.87 -24.28 19.63
C LEU A 174 -5.96 -25.76 19.25
N GLU A 175 -6.89 -26.52 19.86
CA GLU A 175 -7.08 -27.94 19.54
C GLU A 175 -7.56 -28.13 18.09
N GLU A 176 -8.49 -27.30 17.65
CA GLU A 176 -9.00 -27.33 16.27
C GLU A 176 -7.97 -26.80 15.25
N LEU A 177 -7.03 -25.94 15.66
CA LEU A 177 -5.94 -25.42 14.83
C LEU A 177 -4.78 -26.43 14.68
N GLU A 178 -4.53 -27.27 15.69
CA GLU A 178 -3.43 -28.22 15.69
C GLU A 178 -3.43 -29.12 14.45
N GLY A 179 -2.29 -29.16 13.75
CA GLY A 179 -2.09 -29.95 12.53
C GLY A 179 -2.79 -29.45 11.28
N LYS A 180 -3.55 -28.34 11.31
CA LYS A 180 -4.15 -27.76 10.12
C LYS A 180 -3.09 -27.22 9.18
N ARG A 181 -3.28 -27.42 7.90
CA ARG A 181 -2.47 -26.80 6.85
C ARG A 181 -3.03 -25.42 6.59
N VAL A 182 -2.24 -24.41 6.87
CA VAL A 182 -2.66 -23.01 6.82
C VAL A 182 -1.87 -22.26 5.76
N ARG A 183 -2.53 -21.78 4.71
CA ARG A 183 -1.90 -20.91 3.73
C ARG A 183 -1.52 -19.58 4.39
N ILE A 184 -0.28 -19.16 4.15
CA ILE A 184 0.25 -17.90 4.68
C ILE A 184 0.74 -17.00 3.54
N GLY A 185 0.67 -15.68 3.76
CA GLY A 185 1.14 -14.65 2.85
C GLY A 185 2.29 -13.80 3.38
N GLY A 186 2.80 -14.09 4.58
CA GLY A 186 3.91 -13.39 5.22
C GLY A 186 4.58 -14.25 6.27
N ALA A 187 5.84 -13.97 6.58
CA ALA A 187 6.66 -14.81 7.45
C ALA A 187 6.18 -14.77 8.92
N GLN A 188 5.66 -13.64 9.40
CA GLN A 188 5.10 -13.51 10.75
C GLN A 188 3.96 -14.50 10.99
N TRP A 189 3.09 -14.69 10.02
CA TRP A 189 2.00 -15.65 10.12
C TRP A 189 2.44 -17.10 9.97
N SER A 190 3.58 -17.34 9.28
CA SER A 190 4.20 -18.68 9.24
C SER A 190 4.68 -19.06 10.63
N ARG A 191 5.41 -18.15 11.30
CA ARG A 191 5.92 -18.38 12.66
C ARG A 191 4.78 -18.54 13.66
N TRP A 192 3.73 -17.72 13.55
CA TRP A 192 2.53 -17.85 14.39
C TRP A 192 1.85 -19.21 14.20
N ALA A 193 1.67 -19.65 12.97
CA ALA A 193 1.04 -20.95 12.68
C ALA A 193 1.86 -22.12 13.22
N GLU A 194 3.18 -22.09 13.05
CA GLU A 194 4.09 -23.12 13.58
C GLU A 194 4.09 -23.16 15.10
N ASP A 195 4.13 -22.01 15.76
CA ASP A 195 4.12 -21.89 17.21
C ASP A 195 2.83 -22.41 17.85
N LEU A 196 1.70 -22.20 17.16
CA LEU A 196 0.38 -22.67 17.63
C LEU A 196 0.05 -24.09 17.11
N GLY A 197 1.00 -24.83 16.55
CA GLY A 197 0.84 -26.23 16.18
C GLY A 197 0.23 -26.50 14.82
N ALA A 198 0.01 -25.47 14.00
CA ALA A 198 -0.42 -25.61 12.62
C ALA A 198 0.76 -25.83 11.66
N SER A 199 0.48 -26.18 10.42
CA SER A 199 1.46 -26.42 9.36
C SER A 199 1.33 -25.32 8.30
N PRO A 200 2.21 -24.31 8.25
CA PRO A 200 2.14 -23.24 7.26
C PRO A 200 2.47 -23.76 5.86
N VAL A 201 1.73 -23.25 4.87
CA VAL A 201 1.93 -23.58 3.45
C VAL A 201 2.03 -22.27 2.67
N SER A 202 3.16 -22.05 2.03
CA SER A 202 3.37 -20.87 1.18
C SER A 202 2.72 -21.08 -0.18
N VAL A 203 1.67 -20.32 -0.47
CA VAL A 203 0.93 -20.34 -1.75
C VAL A 203 0.70 -18.90 -2.18
N PRO A 204 0.96 -18.53 -3.45
CA PRO A 204 0.65 -17.21 -3.98
C PRO A 204 -0.82 -16.84 -3.80
N GLN A 205 -1.13 -15.55 -3.62
CA GLN A 205 -2.50 -15.10 -3.37
C GLN A 205 -3.51 -15.60 -4.41
N HIS A 206 -3.16 -15.54 -5.69
CA HIS A 206 -4.05 -15.93 -6.80
C HIS A 206 -4.34 -17.44 -6.88
N GLU A 207 -3.56 -18.27 -6.18
CA GLU A 207 -3.76 -19.72 -6.09
C GLU A 207 -4.53 -20.15 -4.83
N THR A 208 -4.86 -19.21 -3.93
CA THR A 208 -5.48 -19.52 -2.63
C THR A 208 -6.85 -20.20 -2.78
N TYR A 209 -7.67 -19.75 -3.73
CA TYR A 209 -8.96 -20.37 -4.03
C TYR A 209 -8.82 -21.85 -4.38
N GLU A 210 -7.91 -22.16 -5.30
CA GLU A 210 -7.67 -23.54 -5.74
C GLU A 210 -7.11 -24.40 -4.59
N ALA A 211 -6.19 -23.84 -3.80
CA ALA A 211 -5.59 -24.56 -2.68
C ALA A 211 -6.62 -24.94 -1.61
N LEU A 212 -7.58 -24.04 -1.29
CA LEU A 212 -8.68 -24.34 -0.37
C LEU A 212 -9.72 -25.29 -0.98
N SER A 213 -10.13 -25.05 -2.23
CA SER A 213 -11.17 -25.86 -2.89
C SER A 213 -10.75 -27.31 -3.13
N GLN A 214 -9.46 -27.52 -3.41
CA GLN A 214 -8.88 -28.86 -3.61
C GLN A 214 -8.40 -29.52 -2.30
N GLY A 215 -8.53 -28.83 -1.16
CA GLY A 215 -8.07 -29.34 0.13
C GLY A 215 -6.56 -29.50 0.22
N VAL A 216 -5.78 -28.70 -0.51
CA VAL A 216 -4.32 -28.60 -0.34
C VAL A 216 -4.02 -27.93 0.99
N VAL A 217 -4.83 -26.93 1.35
CA VAL A 217 -4.84 -26.28 2.67
C VAL A 217 -6.23 -26.37 3.29
N ASP A 218 -6.29 -26.31 4.62
CA ASP A 218 -7.52 -26.36 5.41
C ASP A 218 -8.00 -24.93 5.73
N CYS A 219 -7.07 -24.01 5.85
CA CYS A 219 -7.30 -22.58 6.13
C CYS A 219 -6.39 -21.70 5.30
N THR A 220 -6.74 -20.42 5.21
CA THR A 220 -5.83 -19.36 4.85
C THR A 220 -5.86 -18.26 5.90
N ILE A 221 -4.70 -17.68 6.21
CA ILE A 221 -4.61 -16.42 6.95
C ILE A 221 -4.70 -15.30 5.93
N HIS A 222 -5.80 -14.54 6.01
CA HIS A 222 -6.12 -13.49 5.06
C HIS A 222 -7.07 -12.44 5.65
N SER A 223 -7.19 -11.29 5.02
CA SER A 223 -8.17 -10.27 5.39
C SER A 223 -9.54 -10.54 4.73
N ALA A 224 -10.61 -9.98 5.29
CA ALA A 224 -11.97 -10.21 4.80
C ALA A 224 -12.23 -9.78 3.34
N PRO A 225 -11.59 -8.72 2.77
CA PRO A 225 -11.75 -8.37 1.36
C PRO A 225 -11.43 -9.49 0.37
N GLU A 226 -10.55 -10.42 0.73
CA GLU A 226 -10.20 -11.56 -0.12
C GLU A 226 -11.34 -12.57 -0.28
N LEU A 227 -12.34 -12.53 0.57
CA LEU A 227 -13.58 -13.27 0.35
C LEU A 227 -14.21 -12.97 -1.02
N THR A 228 -14.04 -11.73 -1.51
CA THR A 228 -14.49 -11.30 -2.86
C THR A 228 -13.35 -11.24 -3.87
N ILE A 229 -12.20 -10.62 -3.53
CA ILE A 229 -11.08 -10.37 -4.45
C ILE A 229 -10.60 -11.66 -5.11
N VAL A 230 -10.42 -12.73 -4.31
CA VAL A 230 -10.00 -14.05 -4.80
C VAL A 230 -11.08 -15.12 -4.59
N LYS A 231 -12.35 -14.70 -4.47
CA LYS A 231 -13.56 -15.54 -4.44
C LYS A 231 -13.61 -16.57 -3.30
N LEU A 232 -12.92 -16.33 -2.19
CA LEU A 232 -12.91 -17.26 -1.06
C LEU A 232 -14.29 -17.45 -0.44
N MET A 233 -15.21 -16.50 -0.63
CA MET A 233 -16.61 -16.63 -0.22
C MET A 233 -17.26 -17.94 -0.70
N GLU A 234 -16.82 -18.50 -1.82
CA GLU A 234 -17.40 -19.72 -2.40
C GLU A 234 -16.93 -21.01 -1.72
N VAL A 235 -15.74 -21.01 -1.11
CA VAL A 235 -15.06 -22.21 -0.60
C VAL A 235 -14.83 -22.21 0.92
N VAL A 236 -14.97 -21.05 1.57
CA VAL A 236 -14.89 -20.90 3.03
C VAL A 236 -16.22 -21.27 3.66
N SER A 237 -16.16 -22.03 4.74
CA SER A 237 -17.32 -22.38 5.58
C SER A 237 -17.17 -21.91 7.03
N ASP A 238 -15.99 -21.44 7.43
CA ASP A 238 -15.66 -21.06 8.81
C ASP A 238 -14.74 -19.84 8.82
N ILE A 239 -15.10 -18.82 9.58
CA ILE A 239 -14.33 -17.59 9.75
C ILE A 239 -14.05 -17.38 11.23
N THR A 240 -12.78 -17.31 11.61
CA THR A 240 -12.36 -17.01 12.97
C THR A 240 -11.71 -15.63 13.04
N THR A 241 -12.38 -14.71 13.71
CA THR A 241 -11.87 -13.35 13.99
C THR A 241 -11.02 -13.33 15.28
N GLY A 242 -10.26 -12.25 15.48
CA GLY A 242 -9.47 -12.03 16.70
C GLY A 242 -8.18 -12.88 16.81
N ALA A 243 -7.83 -13.62 15.76
CA ALA A 243 -6.54 -14.29 15.58
C ALA A 243 -6.33 -14.63 14.09
N PRO A 244 -5.09 -14.61 13.57
CA PRO A 244 -3.85 -14.20 14.21
C PRO A 244 -3.69 -12.67 14.36
N GLY A 245 -4.49 -11.88 13.64
CA GLY A 245 -4.37 -10.44 13.60
C GLY A 245 -3.21 -9.94 12.73
N GLY A 246 -2.85 -8.68 12.93
CA GLY A 246 -1.92 -7.96 12.08
C GLY A 246 -2.50 -7.61 10.71
N VAL A 247 -1.77 -6.83 9.92
CA VAL A 247 -2.17 -6.39 8.59
C VAL A 247 -1.06 -6.67 7.58
N PHE A 248 -1.40 -6.82 6.31
CA PHE A 248 -0.38 -6.84 5.27
C PHE A 248 0.00 -5.39 4.94
N ALA A 249 1.21 -5.00 5.34
CA ALA A 249 1.70 -3.63 5.27
C ALA A 249 2.92 -3.44 4.36
N GLY A 250 3.41 -4.52 3.77
CA GLY A 250 4.52 -4.48 2.80
C GLY A 250 4.10 -4.04 1.40
N VAL A 251 3.11 -3.15 1.30
CA VAL A 251 2.64 -2.56 0.04
C VAL A 251 3.37 -1.24 -0.15
N GLY A 252 4.36 -1.21 -1.04
CA GLY A 252 5.10 -0.01 -1.39
C GLY A 252 4.72 0.50 -2.78
N ASN A 253 4.31 1.75 -2.88
CA ASN A 253 4.22 2.44 -4.15
C ASN A 253 5.58 3.07 -4.45
N THR A 254 6.08 2.86 -5.66
CA THR A 254 7.42 3.29 -6.06
C THR A 254 7.41 3.96 -7.43
N VAL A 255 8.39 4.83 -7.64
CA VAL A 255 8.69 5.41 -8.95
C VAL A 255 10.11 5.00 -9.35
N ASN A 256 10.32 4.69 -10.63
CA ASN A 256 11.65 4.51 -11.18
C ASN A 256 12.52 5.74 -10.90
N ARG A 257 13.75 5.53 -10.38
CA ARG A 257 14.61 6.62 -9.92
C ARG A 257 15.01 7.59 -11.04
N ASP A 258 15.19 7.11 -12.25
CA ASP A 258 15.51 7.98 -13.39
C ASP A 258 14.28 8.82 -13.79
N THR A 259 13.08 8.25 -13.74
CA THR A 259 11.83 9.00 -13.91
C THR A 259 11.71 10.08 -12.84
N TRP A 260 11.94 9.75 -11.55
CA TRP A 260 11.90 10.68 -10.43
C TRP A 260 12.87 11.84 -10.55
N ARG A 261 14.12 11.56 -10.92
CA ARG A 261 15.17 12.57 -11.11
C ARG A 261 14.87 13.56 -12.25
N ASN A 262 14.10 13.12 -13.24
CA ASN A 262 13.68 13.96 -14.37
C ASN A 262 12.43 14.81 -14.06
N LEU A 263 11.87 14.73 -12.86
CA LEU A 263 10.82 15.63 -12.35
C LEU A 263 11.49 16.82 -11.64
N ASP A 264 10.90 17.99 -11.72
CA ASP A 264 11.28 19.11 -10.86
C ASP A 264 10.69 18.97 -9.44
N GLU A 265 11.05 19.88 -8.53
CA GLU A 265 10.60 19.80 -7.13
C GLU A 265 9.07 19.93 -6.99
N GLN A 266 8.43 20.76 -7.82
CA GLN A 266 6.98 20.92 -7.80
C GLN A 266 6.29 19.65 -8.28
N GLN A 267 6.77 19.06 -9.36
CA GLN A 267 6.26 17.79 -9.89
C GLN A 267 6.46 16.64 -8.89
N ARG A 268 7.61 16.56 -8.21
CA ARG A 268 7.83 15.57 -7.12
C ARG A 268 6.86 15.78 -5.97
N SER A 269 6.60 17.03 -5.58
CA SER A 269 5.61 17.34 -4.56
C SER A 269 4.20 16.90 -4.97
N SER A 270 3.82 17.12 -6.24
CA SER A 270 2.55 16.66 -6.79
C SER A 270 2.43 15.13 -6.78
N VAL A 271 3.51 14.42 -7.13
CA VAL A 271 3.57 12.95 -7.04
C VAL A 271 3.35 12.48 -5.60
N LEU A 272 4.02 13.09 -4.61
CA LEU A 272 3.82 12.73 -3.20
C LEU A 272 2.41 13.04 -2.71
N HIS A 273 1.81 14.15 -3.15
CA HIS A 273 0.44 14.48 -2.78
C HIS A 273 -0.56 13.49 -3.35
N ALA A 274 -0.45 13.16 -4.64
CA ALA A 274 -1.25 12.11 -5.25
C ALA A 274 -1.00 10.73 -4.60
N SER A 275 0.22 10.45 -4.16
CA SER A 275 0.55 9.20 -3.47
C SER A 275 -0.06 9.11 -2.07
N ALA A 276 -0.31 10.22 -1.39
CA ALA A 276 -1.10 10.23 -0.16
C ALA A 276 -2.55 9.78 -0.43
N VAL A 277 -3.15 10.22 -1.56
CA VAL A 277 -4.46 9.75 -2.02
C VAL A 277 -4.42 8.26 -2.34
N LEU A 278 -3.43 7.80 -3.11
CA LEU A 278 -3.26 6.37 -3.44
C LEU A 278 -3.19 5.49 -2.19
N SER A 279 -2.39 5.90 -1.21
CA SER A 279 -2.19 5.18 0.05
C SER A 279 -3.46 5.14 0.90
N ALA A 280 -4.18 6.25 0.93
CA ALA A 280 -5.45 6.38 1.66
C ALA A 280 -6.57 5.55 1.00
N GLU A 281 -6.78 5.69 -0.30
CA GLU A 281 -7.82 4.98 -1.03
C GLU A 281 -7.61 3.45 -1.00
N LEU A 282 -6.35 3.00 -1.09
CA LEU A 282 -6.04 1.59 -0.93
C LEU A 282 -6.41 1.08 0.47
N SER A 283 -5.97 1.79 1.51
CA SER A 283 -6.20 1.36 2.90
C SER A 283 -7.67 1.48 3.31
N TRP A 284 -8.32 2.58 2.94
CA TRP A 284 -9.75 2.83 3.19
C TRP A 284 -10.62 1.81 2.47
N GLY A 285 -10.33 1.54 1.19
CA GLY A 285 -11.05 0.54 0.40
C GLY A 285 -10.97 -0.86 1.01
N TYR A 286 -9.82 -1.23 1.60
CA TYR A 286 -9.69 -2.49 2.36
C TYR A 286 -10.54 -2.48 3.63
N ALA A 287 -10.60 -1.38 4.37
CA ALA A 287 -11.41 -1.25 5.58
C ALA A 287 -12.92 -1.33 5.26
N GLU A 288 -13.40 -0.60 4.26
CA GLU A 288 -14.80 -0.66 3.82
C GLU A 288 -15.20 -2.05 3.30
N ALA A 289 -14.35 -2.64 2.44
CA ALA A 289 -14.61 -3.97 1.89
C ALA A 289 -14.60 -5.06 2.98
N ALA A 290 -13.80 -4.90 4.03
CA ALA A 290 -13.82 -5.82 5.16
C ALA A 290 -15.18 -5.82 5.86
N VAL A 291 -15.71 -4.65 6.16
CA VAL A 291 -17.04 -4.50 6.79
C VAL A 291 -18.15 -5.09 5.91
N GLU A 292 -18.14 -4.81 4.60
CA GLU A 292 -19.17 -5.28 3.69
C GLU A 292 -19.09 -6.80 3.45
N ASN A 293 -17.88 -7.34 3.33
CA ASN A 293 -17.68 -8.77 3.14
C ASN A 293 -18.07 -9.58 4.38
N MET A 294 -17.77 -9.10 5.58
CA MET A 294 -18.21 -9.75 6.81
C MET A 294 -19.73 -9.72 6.94
N LYS A 295 -20.40 -8.58 6.67
CA LYS A 295 -21.86 -8.51 6.61
C LYS A 295 -22.46 -9.46 5.57
N THR A 296 -21.77 -9.65 4.45
CA THR A 296 -22.23 -10.58 3.40
C THR A 296 -22.06 -12.03 3.85
N ALA A 297 -20.93 -12.37 4.47
CA ALA A 297 -20.68 -13.69 5.04
C ALA A 297 -21.69 -14.05 6.12
N GLU A 298 -22.05 -13.11 7.02
CA GLU A 298 -23.09 -13.29 8.06
C GLU A 298 -24.46 -13.68 7.51
N ARG A 299 -24.81 -13.22 6.30
CA ARG A 299 -26.08 -13.57 5.64
C ARG A 299 -26.09 -14.95 5.00
N LEU A 300 -24.92 -15.57 4.89
CA LEU A 300 -24.78 -16.89 4.26
C LEU A 300 -24.82 -18.00 5.33
N GLU A 301 -25.97 -18.72 5.43
CA GLU A 301 -26.17 -19.80 6.40
C GLU A 301 -25.08 -20.91 6.38
N ARG A 302 -24.27 -20.97 5.33
CA ARG A 302 -23.21 -21.96 5.16
C ARG A 302 -21.85 -21.52 5.73
N ILE A 303 -21.72 -20.28 6.19
CA ILE A 303 -20.49 -19.73 6.77
C ILE A 303 -20.74 -19.45 8.24
N ASP A 304 -20.03 -20.16 9.10
CA ASP A 304 -20.00 -19.89 10.54
C ASP A 304 -18.93 -18.82 10.85
N ILE A 305 -19.32 -17.77 11.58
CA ILE A 305 -18.42 -16.70 12.00
C ILE A 305 -18.38 -16.71 13.53
N HIS A 306 -17.17 -16.74 14.06
CA HIS A 306 -16.95 -16.71 15.50
C HIS A 306 -15.61 -16.05 15.85
N ASP A 307 -15.49 -15.66 17.10
CA ASP A 307 -14.26 -15.17 17.66
C ASP A 307 -13.34 -16.34 18.04
N ALA A 308 -12.04 -16.15 17.93
CA ALA A 308 -11.06 -17.07 18.50
C ALA A 308 -11.27 -17.23 20.01
N SER A 309 -11.03 -18.42 20.53
CA SER A 309 -11.11 -18.66 21.98
C SER A 309 -10.18 -17.70 22.75
N ASP A 310 -10.53 -17.40 24.00
CA ASP A 310 -9.71 -16.56 24.86
C ASP A 310 -8.27 -17.12 25.01
N GLU A 311 -8.15 -18.45 25.05
CA GLU A 311 -6.85 -19.13 25.09
C GLU A 311 -6.03 -18.86 23.84
N MET A 312 -6.63 -18.96 22.66
CA MET A 312 -5.94 -18.65 21.38
C MET A 312 -5.52 -17.20 21.32
N LYS A 313 -6.38 -16.27 21.74
CA LYS A 313 -6.04 -14.83 21.81
C LYS A 313 -4.90 -14.53 22.78
N VAL A 314 -4.91 -15.17 23.97
CA VAL A 314 -3.83 -15.02 24.95
C VAL A 314 -2.53 -15.56 24.40
N ARG A 315 -2.53 -16.77 23.82
CA ARG A 315 -1.33 -17.39 23.24
C ARG A 315 -0.80 -16.59 22.03
N THR A 316 -1.68 -16.02 21.21
CA THR A 316 -1.30 -15.11 20.11
C THR A 316 -0.54 -13.89 20.64
N ARG A 317 -1.04 -13.23 21.71
CA ARG A 317 -0.35 -12.08 22.31
C ARG A 317 0.98 -12.45 22.97
N GLU A 318 1.10 -13.64 23.54
CA GLU A 318 2.35 -14.16 24.06
C GLU A 318 3.35 -14.39 22.93
N PHE A 319 2.93 -15.10 21.87
CA PHE A 319 3.71 -15.30 20.66
C PHE A 319 4.26 -13.97 20.09
N ILE A 320 3.41 -12.96 19.95
CA ILE A 320 3.84 -11.67 19.38
C ILE A 320 4.98 -11.05 20.20
N ARG A 321 4.92 -11.09 21.54
CA ARG A 321 5.98 -10.57 22.39
C ARG A 321 7.29 -11.34 22.26
N GLU A 322 7.20 -12.68 22.19
CA GLU A 322 8.36 -13.57 22.01
C GLU A 322 8.96 -13.43 20.60
N ASP A 323 8.09 -13.27 19.57
CA ASP A 323 8.52 -13.20 18.17
C ASP A 323 9.27 -11.90 17.83
N LEU A 324 9.00 -10.79 18.53
CA LEU A 324 9.72 -9.53 18.32
C LEU A 324 11.22 -9.68 18.56
N ASP A 325 11.61 -10.34 19.65
CA ASP A 325 13.03 -10.59 19.98
C ASP A 325 13.65 -11.56 18.96
N ASN A 326 12.90 -12.58 18.55
CA ASN A 326 13.32 -13.56 17.55
C ASN A 326 13.48 -12.91 16.16
N MET A 327 12.58 -12.01 15.80
CA MET A 327 12.66 -11.27 14.53
C MET A 327 13.89 -10.38 14.47
N ALA A 328 14.17 -9.59 15.51
CA ALA A 328 15.36 -8.74 15.56
C ALA A 328 16.64 -9.58 15.31
N SER A 329 16.77 -10.71 16.00
CA SER A 329 17.88 -11.63 15.82
C SER A 329 17.93 -12.23 14.40
N THR A 330 16.79 -12.70 13.89
CA THR A 330 16.68 -13.29 12.54
C THR A 330 17.05 -12.30 11.44
N TYR A 331 16.54 -11.07 11.54
CA TYR A 331 16.83 -10.03 10.53
C TYR A 331 18.30 -9.60 10.57
N SER A 332 18.89 -9.52 11.76
CA SER A 332 20.32 -9.23 11.91
C SER A 332 21.20 -10.34 11.35
N GLU A 333 20.93 -11.61 11.70
CA GLU A 333 21.78 -12.75 11.34
C GLU A 333 21.60 -13.20 9.88
N LYS A 334 20.36 -13.29 9.41
CA LYS A 334 20.02 -13.84 8.10
C LYS A 334 20.08 -12.81 6.98
N TYR A 335 19.61 -11.60 7.27
CA TYR A 335 19.46 -10.55 6.25
C TYR A 335 20.45 -9.40 6.42
N GLY A 336 21.24 -9.40 7.52
CA GLY A 336 22.27 -8.39 7.76
C GLY A 336 21.71 -7.00 8.15
N VAL A 337 20.48 -6.95 8.67
CA VAL A 337 19.88 -5.70 9.14
C VAL A 337 20.57 -5.25 10.42
N ASN A 338 21.24 -4.11 10.37
CA ASN A 338 21.88 -3.53 11.56
C ASN A 338 20.86 -2.78 12.41
N GLY A 339 20.89 -3.00 13.72
CA GLY A 339 20.00 -2.29 14.65
C GLY A 339 18.52 -2.69 14.53
N ALA A 340 18.23 -3.96 14.18
CA ALA A 340 16.86 -4.46 14.03
C ALA A 340 15.99 -4.21 15.29
N ASP A 341 16.55 -4.36 16.48
CA ASP A 341 15.90 -4.06 17.76
C ASP A 341 15.58 -2.57 17.89
N GLU A 342 16.51 -1.68 17.51
CA GLU A 342 16.29 -0.23 17.52
C GLU A 342 15.22 0.19 16.52
N MET A 343 15.17 -0.47 15.37
CA MET A 343 14.12 -0.26 14.36
C MET A 343 12.74 -0.58 14.94
N ILE A 344 12.59 -1.73 15.60
CA ILE A 344 11.34 -2.14 16.27
C ILE A 344 10.94 -1.15 17.37
N GLU A 345 11.88 -0.77 18.23
CA GLU A 345 11.62 0.19 19.32
C GLU A 345 11.27 1.60 18.80
N THR A 346 11.84 2.01 17.68
CA THR A 346 11.50 3.28 17.02
C THR A 346 10.11 3.25 16.40
N PHE A 347 9.70 2.10 15.83
CA PHE A 347 8.40 1.95 15.18
C PHE A 347 7.22 1.96 16.17
N LYS A 348 7.36 1.36 17.36
CA LYS A 348 6.29 1.24 18.37
C LYS A 348 5.58 2.56 18.68
N PRO A 349 6.27 3.63 19.13
CA PRO A 349 5.61 4.90 19.45
C PRO A 349 4.99 5.59 18.23
N ILE A 350 5.53 5.34 17.03
CA ILE A 350 4.94 5.85 15.78
C ILE A 350 3.59 5.14 15.54
N LEU A 351 3.54 3.83 15.71
CA LEU A 351 2.28 3.07 15.57
C LEU A 351 1.23 3.54 16.60
N GLU A 352 1.59 3.69 17.88
CA GLU A 352 0.68 4.19 18.92
C GLU A 352 0.13 5.59 18.60
N LYS A 353 0.98 6.47 18.08
CA LYS A 353 0.56 7.79 17.58
C LYS A 353 -0.48 7.66 16.47
N TRP A 354 -0.22 6.79 15.48
CA TRP A 354 -1.12 6.62 14.34
C TRP A 354 -2.44 5.94 14.70
N VAL A 355 -2.46 5.02 15.66
CA VAL A 355 -3.70 4.47 16.22
C VAL A 355 -4.60 5.58 16.75
N SER A 356 -4.00 6.60 17.40
CA SER A 356 -4.75 7.76 17.90
C SER A 356 -5.14 8.75 16.79
N LEU A 357 -4.32 8.91 15.75
CA LEU A 357 -4.56 9.88 14.68
C LEU A 357 -5.70 9.48 13.73
N VAL A 358 -5.88 8.18 13.50
CA VAL A 358 -6.94 7.66 12.60
C VAL A 358 -8.29 7.54 13.31
N ASP A 359 -8.34 7.76 14.62
CA ASP A 359 -9.60 7.78 15.36
C ASP A 359 -10.50 8.90 14.85
N GLY A 360 -11.74 8.55 14.49
CA GLY A 360 -12.71 9.49 13.92
C GLY A 360 -12.49 9.86 12.45
N VAL A 361 -11.60 9.21 11.71
CA VAL A 361 -11.52 9.34 10.25
C VAL A 361 -12.73 8.63 9.62
N GLU A 362 -13.49 9.37 8.80
CA GLU A 362 -14.79 8.92 8.27
C GLU A 362 -14.81 8.71 6.75
N SER A 363 -13.70 9.00 6.04
CA SER A 363 -13.62 8.83 4.58
C SER A 363 -12.18 8.65 4.09
N GLY A 364 -12.02 8.09 2.89
CA GLY A 364 -10.73 8.01 2.19
C GLY A 364 -10.12 9.38 1.94
N GLU A 365 -10.93 10.39 1.60
CA GLU A 365 -10.49 11.78 1.42
C GLU A 365 -9.91 12.37 2.72
N ALA A 366 -10.62 12.21 3.84
CA ALA A 366 -10.13 12.68 5.14
C ALA A 366 -8.83 11.95 5.56
N LEU A 367 -8.71 10.66 5.22
CA LEU A 367 -7.50 9.88 5.43
C LEU A 367 -6.34 10.39 4.56
N ALA A 368 -6.61 10.72 3.30
CA ALA A 368 -5.60 11.28 2.38
C ALA A 368 -5.06 12.62 2.88
N GLU A 369 -5.94 13.50 3.35
CA GLU A 369 -5.53 14.76 3.97
C GLU A 369 -4.70 14.55 5.24
N LEU A 370 -5.08 13.57 6.08
CA LEU A 370 -4.32 13.22 7.27
C LEU A 370 -2.91 12.72 6.90
N TYR A 371 -2.79 11.78 5.97
CA TYR A 371 -1.50 11.27 5.50
C TYR A 371 -0.65 12.37 4.88
N TRP A 372 -1.22 13.20 4.02
CA TRP A 372 -0.53 14.36 3.47
C TRP A 372 0.04 15.27 4.54
N LYS A 373 -0.81 15.71 5.46
CA LYS A 373 -0.46 16.66 6.52
C LYS A 373 0.61 16.09 7.47
N GLU A 374 0.47 14.84 7.88
CA GLU A 374 1.31 14.26 8.93
C GLU A 374 2.62 13.66 8.40
N VAL A 375 2.68 13.26 7.12
CA VAL A 375 3.86 12.57 6.54
C VAL A 375 4.30 13.21 5.23
N PHE A 376 3.52 13.08 4.17
CA PHE A 376 3.97 13.29 2.80
C PHE A 376 4.41 14.73 2.51
N SER A 377 3.70 15.74 3.06
CA SER A 377 4.06 17.15 2.92
C SER A 377 5.38 17.53 3.62
N LYS A 378 5.89 16.67 4.50
CA LYS A 378 7.11 16.87 5.26
C LYS A 378 8.34 16.25 4.60
N VAL A 379 8.16 15.48 3.53
CA VAL A 379 9.26 14.86 2.77
C VAL A 379 10.06 15.93 2.03
N ASP A 380 11.37 15.93 2.22
CA ASP A 380 12.27 16.81 1.47
C ASP A 380 12.43 16.36 0.02
N VAL A 381 11.60 16.89 -0.87
CA VAL A 381 11.62 16.57 -2.32
C VAL A 381 12.91 16.96 -3.03
N SER A 382 13.76 17.81 -2.41
CA SER A 382 15.05 18.20 -2.96
C SER A 382 16.17 17.18 -2.66
N GLY A 383 15.92 16.26 -1.71
CA GLY A 383 16.88 15.23 -1.29
C GLY A 383 16.38 13.80 -1.48
N HIS A 384 15.06 13.56 -1.33
CA HIS A 384 14.47 12.22 -1.38
C HIS A 384 14.66 11.55 -2.74
N GLY A 385 15.34 10.39 -2.78
CA GLY A 385 15.54 9.56 -3.99
C GLY A 385 16.49 10.14 -5.05
N LEU A 386 17.28 11.19 -4.75
CA LEU A 386 18.18 11.85 -5.72
C LEU A 386 19.62 11.33 -5.72
#